data_360eb7443acd0fb69a88c9ed14954baa
#
_entry.id   360eb7443acd0fb69a88c9ed14954baa
#
_cell.length_a   1.000
_cell.length_b   1.000
_cell.length_c   1.000
_cell.angle_alpha   90.00
_cell.angle_beta   90.00
_cell.angle_gamma   90.00
#
_symmetry.space_group_name_H-M   'P 1'
#
loop_
_entity.id
_entity.type
_entity.pdbx_description
1 polymer ?
#
loop_
_entity_poly.entity_id
_entity_poly.type
_entity_poly.pdbx_seq_one_letter_code
_entity_poly.pdbx_strand_id
1 'polypeptide(L)'
;LWLGVAACLVALASTRAALDYLNKLYRMFGNWHLALAAYNWGEGSVGRAIARNQRTGLPTGYPDLNMPMETRFYVPKLQAIKNIVSQPEAFKSRLPLIENHPYFETVTIRRDIDVAIAARLAEVSLDDFKALNPSVNRPVILAAGTPQILLPWKNAEVFQTNLDGYSGGRLATWTVWMAPSTMHPAEVAKRVGMSEAE
;
A
#
# COMPACT_ATOMS: atom_id res chain seq x y z
N LEU A 1 7.54 13.30 2.87
CA LEU A 1 7.39 13.26 1.39
C LEU A 1 7.68 11.86 0.78
N TRP A 2 7.45 10.81 1.55
CA TRP A 2 7.68 9.40 1.19
C TRP A 2 6.36 8.61 1.08
N LEU A 3 5.26 9.26 0.75
CA LEU A 3 3.92 8.72 1.07
C LEU A 3 3.25 7.90 -0.03
N GLY A 4 3.80 7.76 -1.18
CA GLY A 4 2.99 7.26 -2.29
C GLY A 4 3.35 5.88 -2.84
N VAL A 5 4.60 5.57 -3.18
CA VAL A 5 5.03 4.17 -3.48
C VAL A 5 4.99 3.37 -2.18
N ALA A 6 5.26 4.05 -1.07
CA ALA A 6 4.97 3.56 0.25
C ALA A 6 3.53 3.04 0.39
N ALA A 7 2.49 3.66 -0.18
CA ALA A 7 1.11 3.27 0.12
C ALA A 7 0.73 1.88 -0.40
N CYS A 8 1.12 1.48 -1.62
CA CYS A 8 0.80 0.13 -2.12
C CYS A 8 1.74 -0.93 -1.57
N LEU A 9 3.04 -0.65 -1.46
CA LEU A 9 4.00 -1.55 -0.80
C LEU A 9 3.75 -1.60 0.71
N VAL A 10 3.36 -0.49 1.32
CA VAL A 10 2.91 -0.40 2.71
C VAL A 10 1.62 -1.19 2.92
N ALA A 11 0.66 -1.20 1.98
CA ALA A 11 -0.55 -2.02 2.11
C ALA A 11 -0.23 -3.52 2.19
N LEU A 12 0.64 -4.04 1.33
CA LEU A 12 1.07 -5.44 1.37
C LEU A 12 1.90 -5.75 2.63
N ALA A 13 2.86 -4.89 2.97
CA ALA A 13 3.69 -5.06 4.15
C ALA A 13 2.88 -4.94 5.44
N SER A 14 1.96 -3.97 5.54
CA SER A 14 1.09 -3.81 6.70
C SER A 14 0.08 -4.95 6.83
N THR A 15 -0.45 -5.47 5.72
CA THR A 15 -1.33 -6.65 5.74
C THR A 15 -0.58 -7.88 6.26
N ARG A 16 0.65 -8.12 5.80
CA ARG A 16 1.49 -9.21 6.31
C ARG A 16 1.78 -9.03 7.80
N ALA A 17 2.19 -7.85 8.22
CA ALA A 17 2.44 -7.55 9.63
C ALA A 17 1.18 -7.74 10.49
N ALA A 18 0.00 -7.36 10.00
CA ALA A 18 -1.28 -7.58 10.67
C ALA A 18 -1.59 -9.07 10.83
N LEU A 19 -1.37 -9.88 9.78
CA LEU A 19 -1.57 -11.33 9.83
C LEU A 19 -0.57 -12.01 10.79
N ASP A 20 0.69 -11.60 10.79
CA ASP A 20 1.72 -12.09 11.72
C ASP A 20 1.35 -11.76 13.17
N TYR A 21 0.85 -10.54 13.41
CA TYR A 21 0.40 -10.12 14.74
C TYR A 21 -0.85 -10.89 15.16
N LEU A 22 -1.82 -11.12 14.29
CA LEU A 22 -2.98 -11.97 14.57
C LEU A 22 -2.56 -13.40 14.93
N ASN A 23 -1.60 -13.97 14.22
CA ASN A 23 -1.06 -15.29 14.55
C ASN A 23 -0.35 -15.31 15.92
N LYS A 24 0.38 -14.24 16.27
CA LYS A 24 0.97 -14.07 17.62
C LYS A 24 -0.13 -14.05 18.68
N LEU A 25 -1.20 -13.28 18.48
CA LEU A 25 -2.33 -13.18 19.40
C LEU A 25 -3.06 -14.52 19.54
N TYR A 26 -3.23 -15.25 18.44
CA TYR A 26 -3.81 -16.60 18.52
C TYR A 26 -2.95 -17.55 19.36
N ARG A 27 -1.63 -17.53 19.20
CA ARG A 27 -0.73 -18.35 20.03
C ARG A 27 -0.81 -17.96 21.52
N MET A 28 -1.04 -16.69 21.81
CA MET A 28 -1.15 -16.17 23.18
C MET A 28 -2.45 -16.60 23.87
N PHE A 29 -3.57 -16.55 23.14
CA PHE A 29 -4.90 -16.78 23.74
C PHE A 29 -5.52 -18.15 23.41
N GLY A 30 -4.97 -18.89 22.43
CA GLY A 30 -5.48 -20.19 22.01
C GLY A 30 -6.87 -20.16 21.35
N ASN A 31 -7.42 -18.99 21.10
CA ASN A 31 -8.78 -18.79 20.58
C ASN A 31 -8.83 -17.58 19.65
N TRP A 32 -9.41 -17.76 18.46
CA TRP A 32 -9.50 -16.71 17.44
C TRP A 32 -10.37 -15.53 17.86
N HIS A 33 -11.47 -15.76 18.59
CA HIS A 33 -12.32 -14.66 19.04
C HIS A 33 -11.58 -13.77 20.04
N LEU A 34 -10.82 -14.37 20.96
CA LEU A 34 -9.96 -13.63 21.90
C LEU A 34 -8.79 -12.93 21.16
N ALA A 35 -8.21 -13.58 20.16
CA ALA A 35 -7.16 -12.97 19.34
C ALA A 35 -7.67 -11.75 18.59
N LEU A 36 -8.85 -11.84 17.98
CA LEU A 36 -9.49 -10.72 17.28
C LEU A 36 -9.90 -9.60 18.25
N ALA A 37 -10.40 -9.95 19.44
CA ALA A 37 -10.65 -8.97 20.50
C ALA A 37 -9.37 -8.26 20.93
N ALA A 38 -8.26 -9.00 21.06
CA ALA A 38 -6.97 -8.43 21.41
C ALA A 38 -6.38 -7.57 20.29
N TYR A 39 -6.61 -7.91 19.06
CA TYR A 39 -6.24 -7.08 17.90
C TYR A 39 -6.94 -5.72 17.93
N ASN A 40 -8.22 -5.67 18.29
CA ASN A 40 -9.02 -4.46 18.37
C ASN A 40 -8.81 -3.66 19.66
N TRP A 41 -8.72 -4.34 20.80
CA TRP A 41 -8.72 -3.72 22.15
C TRP A 41 -7.34 -3.72 22.84
N GLY A 42 -6.40 -4.47 22.29
CA GLY A 42 -5.06 -4.66 22.84
C GLY A 42 -4.93 -5.92 23.68
N GLU A 43 -3.80 -6.63 23.50
CA GLU A 43 -3.50 -7.90 24.18
C GLU A 43 -3.50 -7.78 25.71
N GLY A 44 -2.96 -6.66 26.24
CA GLY A 44 -2.94 -6.41 27.67
C GLY A 44 -4.33 -6.20 28.28
N SER A 45 -5.27 -5.59 27.54
CA SER A 45 -6.64 -5.36 28.01
C SER A 45 -7.42 -6.66 28.06
N VAL A 46 -7.32 -7.50 27.04
CA VAL A 46 -7.92 -8.84 27.04
C VAL A 46 -7.31 -9.70 28.15
N GLY A 47 -5.99 -9.71 28.32
CA GLY A 47 -5.33 -10.45 29.39
C GLY A 47 -5.80 -10.03 30.79
N ARG A 48 -5.95 -8.72 31.04
CA ARG A 48 -6.50 -8.23 32.32
C ARG A 48 -7.95 -8.63 32.53
N ALA A 49 -8.77 -8.61 31.49
CA ALA A 49 -10.16 -9.03 31.57
C ALA A 49 -10.29 -10.54 31.89
N ILE A 50 -9.49 -11.38 31.24
CA ILE A 50 -9.38 -12.81 31.53
C ILE A 50 -8.98 -13.04 32.99
N ALA A 51 -7.88 -12.39 33.43
CA ALA A 51 -7.38 -12.53 34.81
C ALA A 51 -8.41 -12.06 35.88
N ARG A 52 -9.23 -11.05 35.54
CA ARG A 52 -10.32 -10.60 36.41
C ARG A 52 -11.38 -11.70 36.57
N ASN A 53 -11.84 -12.27 35.46
CA ASN A 53 -12.86 -13.33 35.48
C ASN A 53 -12.34 -14.57 36.20
N GLN A 54 -11.08 -14.98 35.95
CA GLN A 54 -10.45 -16.11 36.64
C GLN A 54 -10.46 -15.94 38.17
N ARG A 55 -10.13 -14.75 38.65
CA ARG A 55 -10.11 -14.45 40.11
C ARG A 55 -11.48 -14.52 40.75
N THR A 56 -12.54 -14.29 39.97
CA THR A 56 -13.92 -14.33 40.45
C THR A 56 -14.66 -15.62 40.08
N GLY A 57 -13.94 -16.61 39.51
CA GLY A 57 -14.54 -17.89 39.10
C GLY A 57 -15.50 -17.79 37.90
N LEU A 58 -15.43 -16.71 37.13
CA LEU A 58 -16.26 -16.51 35.96
C LEU A 58 -15.59 -17.11 34.70
N PRO A 59 -16.39 -17.49 33.69
CA PRO A 59 -15.87 -17.93 32.41
C PRO A 59 -14.99 -16.86 31.72
N THR A 60 -14.01 -17.31 30.92
CA THR A 60 -13.03 -16.45 30.26
C THR A 60 -13.15 -16.42 28.75
N GLY A 61 -14.26 -16.93 28.22
CA GLY A 61 -14.57 -16.88 26.79
C GLY A 61 -14.83 -15.45 26.30
N TYR A 62 -14.71 -15.24 24.99
CA TYR A 62 -14.96 -13.94 24.38
C TYR A 62 -16.29 -13.28 24.82
N PRO A 63 -17.45 -13.99 24.84
CA PRO A 63 -18.70 -13.38 25.24
C PRO A 63 -18.78 -13.02 26.74
N ASP A 64 -17.94 -13.63 27.55
CA ASP A 64 -17.98 -13.51 29.01
C ASP A 64 -17.13 -12.35 29.54
N LEU A 65 -16.25 -11.80 28.70
CA LEU A 65 -15.39 -10.69 29.09
C LEU A 65 -16.14 -9.36 29.09
N ASN A 66 -15.88 -8.54 30.09
CA ASN A 66 -16.34 -7.15 30.08
C ASN A 66 -15.37 -6.32 29.22
N MET A 67 -15.84 -5.98 28.03
CA MET A 67 -15.08 -5.25 27.00
C MET A 67 -15.91 -4.11 26.40
N PRO A 68 -15.27 -3.11 25.74
CA PRO A 68 -15.98 -2.04 25.04
C PRO A 68 -16.96 -2.59 23.99
N MET A 69 -18.03 -1.85 23.73
CA MET A 69 -19.05 -2.25 22.74
C MET A 69 -18.45 -2.43 21.34
N GLU A 70 -17.48 -1.62 20.95
CA GLU A 70 -16.76 -1.77 19.69
C GLU A 70 -16.12 -3.15 19.58
N THR A 71 -15.35 -3.56 20.60
CA THR A 71 -14.68 -4.86 20.64
C THR A 71 -15.71 -6.02 20.70
N ARG A 72 -16.79 -5.82 21.50
CA ARG A 72 -17.87 -6.81 21.61
C ARG A 72 -18.58 -7.08 20.29
N PHE A 73 -18.67 -6.09 19.41
CA PHE A 73 -19.28 -6.26 18.08
C PHE A 73 -18.27 -6.51 16.97
N TYR A 74 -16.98 -6.44 17.23
CA TYR A 74 -15.94 -6.61 16.21
C TYR A 74 -16.01 -8.01 15.57
N VAL A 75 -16.01 -9.06 16.37
CA VAL A 75 -16.09 -10.45 15.86
C VAL A 75 -17.43 -10.75 15.16
N PRO A 76 -18.61 -10.40 15.72
CA PRO A 76 -19.88 -10.54 15.01
C PRO A 76 -19.92 -9.80 13.67
N LYS A 77 -19.42 -8.58 13.60
CA LYS A 77 -19.36 -7.82 12.34
C LYS A 77 -18.46 -8.50 11.32
N LEU A 78 -17.28 -8.97 11.73
CA LEU A 78 -16.36 -9.69 10.86
C LEU A 78 -17.01 -10.98 10.33
N GLN A 79 -17.71 -11.72 11.19
CA GLN A 79 -18.43 -12.93 10.80
C GLN A 79 -19.57 -12.61 9.82
N ALA A 80 -20.30 -11.53 10.02
CA ALA A 80 -21.34 -11.08 9.10
C ALA A 80 -20.79 -10.77 7.71
N ILE A 81 -19.67 -10.01 7.64
CA ILE A 81 -18.99 -9.71 6.38
C ILE A 81 -18.49 -11.00 5.71
N LYS A 82 -17.88 -11.91 6.49
CA LYS A 82 -17.43 -13.21 5.97
C LYS A 82 -18.59 -13.99 5.34
N ASN A 83 -19.76 -14.02 5.99
CA ASN A 83 -20.93 -14.72 5.48
C ASN A 83 -21.44 -14.08 4.17
N ILE A 84 -21.50 -12.74 4.11
CA ILE A 84 -21.90 -12.00 2.90
C ILE A 84 -20.93 -12.30 1.75
N VAL A 85 -19.62 -12.26 1.99
CA VAL A 85 -18.60 -12.53 0.96
C VAL A 85 -18.65 -14.00 0.50
N SER A 86 -18.89 -14.94 1.42
CA SER A 86 -18.94 -16.37 1.10
C SER A 86 -20.22 -16.79 0.36
N GLN A 87 -21.34 -16.12 0.62
CA GLN A 87 -22.65 -16.44 0.07
C GLN A 87 -23.43 -15.15 -0.27
N PRO A 88 -22.94 -14.34 -1.22
CA PRO A 88 -23.50 -13.01 -1.46
C PRO A 88 -24.98 -13.06 -1.88
N GLU A 89 -25.39 -14.06 -2.63
CA GLU A 89 -26.78 -14.22 -3.10
C GLU A 89 -27.76 -14.41 -1.96
N ALA A 90 -27.38 -15.13 -0.89
CA ALA A 90 -28.21 -15.32 0.30
C ALA A 90 -28.52 -13.99 1.00
N PHE A 91 -27.67 -12.98 0.80
CA PHE A 91 -27.82 -11.63 1.35
C PHE A 91 -28.28 -10.60 0.30
N LYS A 92 -28.71 -11.06 -0.88
CA LYS A 92 -29.12 -10.20 -2.01
C LYS A 92 -28.03 -9.19 -2.39
N SER A 93 -26.77 -9.54 -2.18
CA SER A 93 -25.60 -8.70 -2.47
C SER A 93 -24.95 -9.16 -3.75
N ARG A 94 -24.40 -8.19 -4.53
CA ARG A 94 -23.55 -8.47 -5.67
C ARG A 94 -22.13 -8.00 -5.32
N LEU A 95 -21.18 -8.92 -5.38
CA LEU A 95 -19.76 -8.56 -5.25
C LEU A 95 -19.21 -8.21 -6.62
N PRO A 96 -18.29 -7.23 -6.71
CA PRO A 96 -17.57 -6.98 -7.96
C PRO A 96 -16.74 -8.22 -8.33
N LEU A 97 -16.64 -8.47 -9.64
CA LEU A 97 -15.71 -9.49 -10.14
C LEU A 97 -14.28 -8.98 -9.90
N ILE A 98 -13.56 -9.66 -9.03
CA ILE A 98 -12.15 -9.40 -8.75
C ILE A 98 -11.38 -10.62 -9.24
N GLU A 99 -10.51 -10.43 -10.24
CA GLU A 99 -9.64 -11.47 -10.75
C GLU A 99 -8.60 -11.87 -9.68
N ASN A 100 -8.17 -13.13 -9.68
CA ASN A 100 -7.23 -13.64 -8.68
C ASN A 100 -5.76 -13.32 -9.05
N HIS A 101 -5.49 -12.04 -9.28
CA HIS A 101 -4.15 -11.49 -9.46
C HIS A 101 -4.09 -10.07 -8.89
N PRO A 102 -2.90 -9.54 -8.56
CA PRO A 102 -2.75 -8.15 -8.15
C PRO A 102 -3.26 -7.19 -9.22
N TYR A 103 -3.86 -6.07 -8.79
CA TYR A 103 -4.29 -5.02 -9.72
C TYR A 103 -3.10 -4.37 -10.45
N PHE A 104 -1.95 -4.36 -9.80
CA PHE A 104 -0.72 -3.74 -10.31
C PHE A 104 0.47 -4.70 -10.22
N GLU A 105 1.46 -4.43 -11.04
CA GLU A 105 2.75 -5.09 -11.04
C GLU A 105 3.87 -4.06 -10.85
N THR A 106 4.97 -4.48 -10.23
CA THR A 106 6.16 -3.64 -10.05
C THR A 106 7.11 -3.86 -11.22
N VAL A 107 7.38 -2.81 -11.96
CA VAL A 107 8.31 -2.83 -13.09
C VAL A 107 9.58 -2.06 -12.71
N THR A 108 10.73 -2.63 -13.01
CA THR A 108 12.03 -1.98 -12.77
C THR A 108 12.52 -1.28 -14.03
N ILE A 109 12.73 0.02 -13.94
CA ILE A 109 13.36 0.82 -15.00
C ILE A 109 14.88 0.81 -14.83
N ARG A 110 15.60 0.76 -15.95
CA ARG A 110 17.08 0.74 -15.97
C ARG A 110 17.71 2.04 -16.46
N ARG A 111 16.91 2.95 -16.95
CA ARG A 111 17.30 4.26 -17.47
C ARG A 111 16.31 5.31 -17.00
N ASP A 112 16.78 6.53 -16.84
CA ASP A 112 15.90 7.64 -16.50
C ASP A 112 14.83 7.81 -17.60
N ILE A 113 13.60 8.09 -17.18
CA ILE A 113 12.46 8.21 -18.08
C ILE A 113 11.52 9.32 -17.61
N ASP A 114 11.03 10.12 -18.54
CA ASP A 114 9.99 11.10 -18.24
C ASP A 114 8.67 10.40 -17.87
N VAL A 115 7.98 10.91 -16.85
CA VAL A 115 6.71 10.38 -16.37
C VAL A 115 5.68 10.28 -17.49
N ALA A 116 5.60 11.29 -18.35
CA ALA A 116 4.69 11.30 -19.50
C ALA A 116 5.04 10.22 -20.53
N ILE A 117 6.34 9.96 -20.74
CA ILE A 117 6.79 8.89 -21.65
C ILE A 117 6.49 7.52 -21.03
N ALA A 118 6.74 7.36 -19.73
CA ALA A 118 6.44 6.11 -19.01
C ALA A 118 4.94 5.77 -19.07
N ALA A 119 4.07 6.74 -18.79
CA ALA A 119 2.62 6.55 -18.87
C ALA A 119 2.18 6.17 -20.30
N ARG A 120 2.73 6.86 -21.31
CA ARG A 120 2.43 6.58 -22.73
C ARG A 120 2.91 5.18 -23.16
N LEU A 121 4.11 4.77 -22.77
CA LEU A 121 4.63 3.42 -23.09
C LEU A 121 3.83 2.32 -22.39
N ALA A 122 3.28 2.61 -21.22
CA ALA A 122 2.40 1.71 -20.52
C ALA A 122 0.95 1.74 -21.03
N GLU A 123 0.61 2.62 -21.96
CA GLU A 123 -0.76 2.83 -22.45
C GLU A 123 -1.75 3.12 -21.31
N VAL A 124 -1.33 3.89 -20.32
CA VAL A 124 -2.17 4.36 -19.21
C VAL A 124 -2.28 5.88 -19.25
N SER A 125 -3.37 6.42 -18.71
CA SER A 125 -3.47 7.86 -18.54
C SER A 125 -2.40 8.39 -17.57
N LEU A 126 -1.98 9.65 -17.74
CA LEU A 126 -1.00 10.26 -16.84
C LEU A 126 -1.53 10.32 -15.39
N ASP A 127 -2.85 10.50 -15.23
CA ASP A 127 -3.50 10.57 -13.93
C ASP A 127 -3.53 9.20 -13.24
N ASP A 128 -3.87 8.13 -13.97
CA ASP A 128 -3.81 6.77 -13.45
C ASP A 128 -2.37 6.36 -13.10
N PHE A 129 -1.41 6.73 -13.95
CA PHE A 129 0.00 6.49 -13.66
C PHE A 129 0.43 7.17 -12.36
N LYS A 130 0.08 8.46 -12.18
CA LYS A 130 0.38 9.21 -10.96
C LYS A 130 -0.36 8.68 -9.73
N ALA A 131 -1.60 8.23 -9.90
CA ALA A 131 -2.38 7.63 -8.81
C ALA A 131 -1.72 6.35 -8.28
N LEU A 132 -1.17 5.51 -9.17
CA LEU A 132 -0.40 4.33 -8.77
C LEU A 132 1.01 4.66 -8.25
N ASN A 133 1.59 5.77 -8.72
CA ASN A 133 2.96 6.19 -8.38
C ASN A 133 3.00 7.57 -7.71
N PRO A 134 2.32 7.81 -6.60
CA PRO A 134 2.20 9.14 -6.00
C PRO A 134 3.51 9.66 -5.39
N SER A 135 4.55 8.82 -5.26
CA SER A 135 5.92 9.27 -4.90
C SER A 135 6.63 9.96 -6.06
N VAL A 136 6.16 9.75 -7.29
CA VAL A 136 6.72 10.36 -8.49
C VAL A 136 6.15 11.78 -8.62
N ASN A 137 6.77 12.72 -7.94
CA ASN A 137 6.39 14.13 -7.88
C ASN A 137 7.26 15.02 -8.81
N ARG A 138 8.17 14.43 -9.56
CA ARG A 138 9.04 15.10 -10.54
C ARG A 138 8.63 14.67 -11.95
N PRO A 139 8.92 15.49 -12.97
CA PRO A 139 8.59 15.13 -14.36
C PRO A 139 9.41 13.95 -14.90
N VAL A 140 10.51 13.58 -14.23
CA VAL A 140 11.41 12.49 -14.60
C VAL A 140 11.56 11.49 -13.44
N ILE A 141 11.62 10.22 -13.77
CA ILE A 141 11.90 9.11 -12.86
C ILE A 141 13.37 8.74 -13.05
N LEU A 142 14.12 8.81 -11.95
CA LEU A 142 15.55 8.48 -11.94
C LEU A 142 15.77 7.03 -11.60
N ALA A 143 16.37 6.27 -12.51
CA ALA A 143 16.68 4.85 -12.32
C ALA A 143 17.62 4.60 -11.13
N ALA A 144 18.55 5.53 -10.86
CA ALA A 144 19.45 5.45 -9.72
C ALA A 144 18.79 5.72 -8.36
N GLY A 145 17.63 6.41 -8.33
CA GLY A 145 16.95 6.81 -7.09
C GLY A 145 15.74 5.95 -6.76
N THR A 146 14.84 5.79 -7.71
CA THR A 146 13.59 5.03 -7.54
C THR A 146 13.35 4.21 -8.81
N PRO A 147 14.05 3.07 -8.96
CA PRO A 147 13.99 2.27 -10.20
C PRO A 147 12.66 1.54 -10.39
N GLN A 148 11.78 1.54 -9.39
CA GLN A 148 10.53 0.79 -9.42
C GLN A 148 9.35 1.71 -9.67
N ILE A 149 8.52 1.32 -10.66
CA ILE A 149 7.23 1.92 -10.95
C ILE A 149 6.14 0.86 -10.82
N LEU A 150 4.94 1.29 -10.48
CA LEU A 150 3.75 0.45 -10.43
C LEU A 150 2.91 0.71 -11.67
N LEU A 151 2.53 -0.34 -12.35
CA LEU A 151 1.65 -0.30 -13.51
C LEU A 151 0.48 -1.26 -13.31
N PRO A 152 -0.70 -1.00 -13.89
CA PRO A 152 -1.76 -1.99 -13.91
C PRO A 152 -1.23 -3.29 -14.51
N TRP A 153 -1.62 -4.41 -13.95
CA TRP A 153 -1.08 -5.73 -14.32
C TRP A 153 -1.04 -5.98 -15.83
N LYS A 154 -2.12 -5.65 -16.54
CA LYS A 154 -2.20 -5.81 -18.02
C LYS A 154 -1.24 -4.89 -18.79
N ASN A 155 -0.84 -3.79 -18.19
CA ASN A 155 -0.01 -2.76 -18.82
C ASN A 155 1.49 -2.92 -18.55
N ALA A 156 1.88 -3.79 -17.62
CA ALA A 156 3.28 -4.02 -17.27
C ALA A 156 4.05 -4.66 -18.44
N GLU A 157 3.50 -5.70 -19.07
CA GLU A 157 4.07 -6.35 -20.26
C GLU A 157 4.07 -5.42 -21.48
N VAL A 158 2.98 -4.67 -21.67
CA VAL A 158 2.85 -3.65 -22.73
C VAL A 158 3.96 -2.60 -22.58
N PHE A 159 4.17 -2.09 -21.37
CA PHE A 159 5.25 -1.14 -21.08
C PHE A 159 6.61 -1.70 -21.45
N GLN A 160 6.91 -2.94 -21.05
CA GLN A 160 8.22 -3.56 -21.34
C GLN A 160 8.43 -3.73 -22.85
N THR A 161 7.43 -4.21 -23.56
CA THR A 161 7.47 -4.38 -25.02
C THR A 161 7.68 -3.04 -25.75
N ASN A 162 6.91 -2.04 -25.34
CA ASN A 162 7.01 -0.69 -25.93
C ASN A 162 8.34 0.00 -25.57
N LEU A 163 8.88 -0.26 -24.37
CA LEU A 163 10.18 0.28 -23.95
C LEU A 163 11.33 -0.34 -24.74
N ASP A 164 11.30 -1.64 -24.98
CA ASP A 164 12.32 -2.37 -25.73
C ASP A 164 12.32 -1.96 -27.21
N GLY A 165 11.13 -1.68 -27.79
CA GLY A 165 10.95 -1.18 -29.15
C GLY A 165 11.10 0.35 -29.30
N TYR A 166 11.39 1.08 -28.24
CA TYR A 166 11.35 2.53 -28.27
C TYR A 166 12.51 3.16 -29.08
N SER A 167 12.15 3.77 -30.20
CA SER A 167 13.06 4.50 -31.10
C SER A 167 12.80 6.02 -31.14
N GLY A 168 11.91 6.52 -30.29
CA GLY A 168 11.42 7.91 -30.30
C GLY A 168 12.36 8.97 -29.69
N GLY A 169 13.67 8.71 -29.62
CA GLY A 169 14.65 9.65 -29.08
C GLY A 169 15.00 9.44 -27.61
N ARG A 170 15.19 10.52 -26.86
CA ARG A 170 15.56 10.44 -25.43
C ARG A 170 14.35 10.01 -24.59
N LEU A 171 14.54 9.04 -23.70
CA LEU A 171 13.53 8.65 -22.71
C LEU A 171 13.35 9.69 -21.61
N ALA A 172 14.42 10.40 -21.24
CA ALA A 172 14.38 11.51 -20.30
C ALA A 172 14.78 12.80 -21.03
N THR A 173 13.87 13.75 -21.07
CA THR A 173 14.08 15.09 -21.60
C THR A 173 14.47 16.08 -20.48
N TRP A 174 14.17 15.71 -19.23
CA TRP A 174 14.52 16.45 -18.03
C TRP A 174 15.87 16.00 -17.48
N THR A 175 16.70 16.95 -17.07
CA THR A 175 17.94 16.66 -16.35
C THR A 175 17.79 17.10 -14.91
N VAL A 176 18.06 16.19 -13.97
CA VAL A 176 18.10 16.52 -12.54
C VAL A 176 19.54 16.86 -12.18
N TRP A 177 19.74 18.07 -11.72
CA TRP A 177 21.01 18.50 -11.16
C TRP A 177 20.90 18.60 -9.64
N MET A 178 21.83 17.98 -8.92
CA MET A 178 21.89 18.06 -7.46
C MET A 178 22.94 19.08 -7.06
N ALA A 179 22.53 20.10 -6.29
CA ALA A 179 23.45 21.05 -5.72
C ALA A 179 24.42 20.34 -4.75
N PRO A 180 25.72 20.48 -4.90
CA PRO A 180 26.71 19.86 -4.01
C PRO A 180 26.69 20.44 -2.59
N SER A 181 26.12 21.62 -2.40
CA SER A 181 25.91 22.30 -1.13
C SER A 181 24.73 23.27 -1.24
N THR A 182 24.34 23.88 -0.14
CA THR A 182 23.37 24.98 -0.16
C THR A 182 23.92 26.13 -1.01
N MET A 183 23.18 26.57 -2.03
CA MET A 183 23.57 27.57 -3.00
C MET A 183 22.47 28.61 -3.19
N HIS A 184 22.84 29.83 -3.54
CA HIS A 184 21.87 30.87 -3.89
C HIS A 184 21.22 30.57 -5.26
N PRO A 185 19.90 30.82 -5.49
CA PRO A 185 19.22 30.54 -6.76
C PRO A 185 19.98 31.12 -8.01
N ALA A 186 20.46 32.32 -7.93
CA ALA A 186 21.27 32.94 -9.01
C ALA A 186 22.54 32.15 -9.37
N GLU A 187 23.19 31.52 -8.39
CA GLU A 187 24.39 30.70 -8.63
C GLU A 187 23.98 29.35 -9.26
N VAL A 188 22.86 28.78 -8.84
CA VAL A 188 22.31 27.57 -9.45
C VAL A 188 21.97 27.83 -10.92
N ALA A 189 21.23 28.89 -11.21
CA ALA A 189 20.83 29.29 -12.56
C ALA A 189 22.06 29.43 -13.47
N LYS A 190 23.11 30.12 -13.00
CA LYS A 190 24.35 30.26 -13.74
C LYS A 190 25.05 28.93 -14.04
N ARG A 191 25.06 27.97 -13.09
CA ARG A 191 25.69 26.66 -13.27
C ARG A 191 24.94 25.75 -14.22
N VAL A 192 23.62 25.84 -14.24
CA VAL A 192 22.76 24.98 -15.10
C VAL A 192 22.44 25.67 -16.44
N GLY A 193 22.91 26.93 -16.65
CA GLY A 193 22.71 27.65 -17.90
C GLY A 193 21.28 28.16 -18.10
N MET A 194 20.56 28.42 -17.03
CA MET A 194 19.18 28.91 -17.01
C MET A 194 19.10 30.34 -16.48
N SER A 195 17.99 31.01 -16.69
CA SER A 195 17.71 32.28 -16.02
C SER A 195 17.28 32.04 -14.56
N GLU A 196 17.45 33.04 -13.69
CA GLU A 196 17.02 32.91 -12.27
C GLU A 196 15.50 32.73 -12.10
N ALA A 197 14.72 33.12 -13.10
CA ALA A 197 13.27 33.00 -13.12
C ALA A 197 12.79 31.59 -13.55
N GLU A 198 13.66 30.83 -14.20
CA GLU A 198 13.43 29.43 -14.59
C GLU A 198 13.87 28.46 -13.49
#